data_c613a3968914c64aa27a6c9e3b02e8e3
#
_entry.id   c613a3968914c64aa27a6c9e3b02e8e3
#
_cell.length_a   1.000
_cell.length_b   1.000
_cell.length_c   1.000
_cell.angle_alpha   90.00
_cell.angle_beta   90.00
_cell.angle_gamma   90.00
#
_symmetry.space_group_name_H-M   'P 1'
#
loop_
_entity.id
_entity.type
_entity.pdbx_description
1 polymer ?
#
loop_
_entity_poly.entity_id
_entity_poly.type
_entity_poly.pdbx_seq_one_letter_code
_entity_poly.pdbx_strand_id
1 'polypeptide(L)'
;MKLSKKQARLRRATKFRAKHADKGVERLCVHKTPQHIYVQIISSCGTKTLASASSLKEKNGGNVAAATKIGAEIAKAAKKAKVTKVAFDRSGFKYHGRVKALADAARDGGLDF
;
A
#
# COMPACT_ATOMS: atom_id res chain seq x y z
N MET A 1 -14.12 -23.38 -13.68
CA MET A 1 -12.70 -23.39 -13.32
C MET A 1 -12.45 -22.53 -12.10
N LYS A 2 -11.84 -23.09 -11.07
CA LYS A 2 -11.47 -22.29 -9.89
C LYS A 2 -10.23 -21.47 -10.17
N LEU A 3 -10.27 -20.20 -9.85
CA LEU A 3 -9.10 -19.32 -9.90
C LEU A 3 -8.11 -19.74 -8.81
N SER A 4 -6.80 -19.66 -9.10
CA SER A 4 -5.78 -19.80 -8.07
C SER A 4 -5.91 -18.65 -7.06
N LYS A 5 -5.28 -18.80 -5.89
CA LYS A 5 -5.27 -17.72 -4.87
C LYS A 5 -4.70 -16.42 -5.44
N LYS A 6 -3.61 -16.53 -6.22
CA LYS A 6 -3.00 -15.37 -6.87
C LYS A 6 -3.92 -14.73 -7.90
N GLN A 7 -4.57 -15.52 -8.74
CA GLN A 7 -5.51 -15.02 -9.74
C GLN A 7 -6.70 -14.31 -9.08
N ALA A 8 -7.26 -14.90 -8.02
CA ALA A 8 -8.36 -14.28 -7.27
C ALA A 8 -7.94 -12.96 -6.64
N ARG A 9 -6.72 -12.89 -6.08
CA ARG A 9 -6.17 -11.66 -5.52
C ARG A 9 -6.03 -10.58 -6.58
N LEU A 10 -5.45 -10.91 -7.72
CA LEU A 10 -5.26 -9.97 -8.83
C LEU A 10 -6.59 -9.45 -9.37
N ARG A 11 -7.61 -10.31 -9.41
CA ARG A 11 -8.96 -9.90 -9.80
C ARG A 11 -9.54 -8.87 -8.85
N ARG A 12 -9.38 -9.08 -7.53
CA ARG A 12 -9.83 -8.10 -6.52
C ARG A 12 -9.09 -6.77 -6.67
N ALA A 13 -7.78 -6.81 -6.91
CA ALA A 13 -6.98 -5.61 -7.14
C ALA A 13 -7.45 -4.84 -8.37
N THR A 14 -7.73 -5.54 -9.47
CA THR A 14 -8.22 -4.94 -10.71
C THR A 14 -9.56 -4.24 -10.48
N LYS A 15 -10.49 -4.88 -9.77
CA LYS A 15 -11.79 -4.29 -9.45
C LYS A 15 -11.65 -3.00 -8.63
N PHE A 16 -10.79 -3.03 -7.62
CA PHE A 16 -10.53 -1.85 -6.78
C PHE A 16 -10.00 -0.69 -7.62
N ARG A 17 -8.99 -0.96 -8.44
CA ARG A 17 -8.35 0.07 -9.28
C ARG A 17 -9.34 0.65 -10.30
N ALA A 18 -10.15 -0.18 -10.93
CA ALA A 18 -11.19 0.27 -11.85
C ALA A 18 -12.20 1.18 -11.16
N LYS A 19 -12.63 0.80 -9.95
CA LYS A 19 -13.60 1.58 -9.16
C LYS A 19 -13.06 2.95 -8.76
N HIS A 20 -11.75 3.07 -8.51
CA HIS A 20 -11.13 4.29 -8.00
C HIS A 20 -10.41 5.12 -9.07
N ALA A 21 -10.34 4.65 -10.31
CA ALA A 21 -9.60 5.31 -11.38
C ALA A 21 -10.09 6.73 -11.68
N ASP A 22 -11.39 6.97 -11.59
CA ASP A 22 -12.00 8.25 -11.95
C ASP A 22 -12.12 9.24 -10.79
N LYS A 23 -11.64 8.89 -9.61
CA LYS A 23 -11.81 9.73 -8.42
C LYS A 23 -10.76 10.82 -8.26
N GLY A 24 -9.71 10.82 -9.08
CA GLY A 24 -8.67 11.85 -9.04
C GLY A 24 -7.86 11.88 -7.76
N VAL A 25 -7.81 10.76 -7.02
CA VAL A 25 -7.10 10.64 -5.75
C VAL A 25 -5.88 9.74 -5.93
N GLU A 26 -4.76 10.12 -5.32
CA GLU A 26 -3.56 9.28 -5.29
C GLU A 26 -3.86 7.95 -4.58
N ARG A 27 -3.20 6.89 -5.00
CA ARG A 27 -3.37 5.55 -4.42
C ARG A 27 -2.16 5.16 -3.60
N LEU A 28 -2.41 4.67 -2.39
CA LEU A 28 -1.41 4.02 -1.55
C LEU A 28 -1.48 2.52 -1.85
N CYS A 29 -0.54 2.03 -2.66
CA CYS A 29 -0.52 0.62 -3.09
C CYS A 29 0.42 -0.19 -2.21
N VAL A 30 -0.08 -1.27 -1.63
CA VAL A 30 0.70 -2.19 -0.80
C VAL A 30 0.89 -3.50 -1.53
N HIS A 31 2.12 -3.98 -1.54
CA HIS A 31 2.45 -5.31 -2.06
C HIS A 31 3.27 -6.06 -1.00
N LYS A 32 2.88 -7.28 -0.69
CA LYS A 32 3.61 -8.09 0.30
C LYS A 32 4.09 -9.40 -0.31
N THR A 33 5.27 -9.82 0.14
CA THR A 33 5.81 -11.15 -0.10
C THR A 33 6.04 -11.82 1.25
N PRO A 34 6.35 -13.14 1.30
CA PRO A 34 6.66 -13.77 2.59
C PRO A 34 7.78 -13.11 3.38
N GLN A 35 8.75 -12.52 2.69
CA GLN A 35 9.94 -11.95 3.31
C GLN A 35 9.92 -10.43 3.48
N HIS A 36 9.13 -9.72 2.67
CA HIS A 36 9.17 -8.25 2.64
C HIS A 36 7.81 -7.65 2.40
N ILE A 37 7.71 -6.35 2.66
CA ILE A 37 6.53 -5.56 2.35
C ILE A 37 6.97 -4.29 1.60
N TYR A 38 6.19 -3.90 0.60
CA TYR A 38 6.45 -2.75 -0.25
C TYR A 38 5.23 -1.85 -0.26
N VAL A 39 5.45 -0.54 -0.29
CA VAL A 39 4.37 0.42 -0.41
C VAL A 39 4.78 1.55 -1.35
N GLN A 40 3.84 2.00 -2.17
CA GLN A 40 4.04 3.11 -3.10
C GLN A 40 2.82 4.02 -3.08
N ILE A 41 3.06 5.31 -3.22
CA ILE A 41 1.99 6.27 -3.49
C ILE A 41 2.08 6.61 -4.97
N ILE A 42 1.04 6.27 -5.70
CA ILE A 42 0.95 6.43 -7.14
C ILE A 42 0.00 7.61 -7.44
N SER A 43 0.38 8.44 -8.41
CA SER A 43 -0.44 9.58 -8.82
C SER A 43 -1.84 9.14 -9.26
N SER A 44 -2.79 10.06 -9.24
CA SER A 44 -4.19 9.78 -9.62
C SER A 44 -4.32 9.22 -11.04
N CYS A 45 -3.43 9.62 -11.95
CA CYS A 45 -3.42 9.10 -13.32
C CYS A 45 -2.68 7.76 -13.45
N GLY A 46 -2.00 7.30 -12.41
CA GLY A 46 -1.30 6.02 -12.41
C GLY A 46 0.04 6.00 -13.13
N THR A 47 0.54 7.15 -13.59
CA THR A 47 1.77 7.22 -14.39
C THR A 47 3.03 7.52 -13.60
N LYS A 48 2.91 8.08 -12.39
CA LYS A 48 4.06 8.48 -11.57
C LYS A 48 3.97 7.87 -10.18
N THR A 49 5.11 7.43 -9.66
CA THR A 49 5.26 7.06 -8.26
C THR A 49 5.74 8.29 -7.50
N LEU A 50 4.89 8.80 -6.59
CA LEU A 50 5.18 10.02 -5.84
C LEU A 50 6.04 9.76 -4.60
N ALA A 51 5.89 8.59 -4.01
CA ALA A 51 6.66 8.17 -2.84
C ALA A 51 6.70 6.65 -2.79
N SER A 52 7.74 6.10 -2.18
CA SER A 52 7.84 4.64 -2.00
C SER A 52 8.64 4.32 -0.74
N ALA A 53 8.35 3.15 -0.17
CA ALA A 53 9.10 2.60 0.96
C ALA A 53 9.05 1.08 0.88
N SER A 54 10.07 0.42 1.43
CA SER A 54 10.11 -1.04 1.45
C SER A 54 10.93 -1.55 2.63
N SER A 55 10.69 -2.81 3.01
CA SER A 55 11.42 -3.47 4.08
C SER A 55 12.66 -4.23 3.58
N LEU A 56 13.11 -4.00 2.35
CA LEU A 56 14.26 -4.72 1.76
C LEU A 56 15.53 -4.61 2.58
N LYS A 57 15.72 -3.51 3.31
CA LYS A 57 16.91 -3.30 4.15
C LYS A 57 16.79 -3.96 5.53
N GLU A 58 15.63 -4.48 5.87
CA GLU A 58 15.39 -5.12 7.17
C GLU A 58 15.66 -6.61 7.09
N LYS A 59 16.32 -7.17 8.11
CA LYS A 59 16.59 -8.62 8.18
C LYS A 59 15.30 -9.43 8.26
N ASN A 60 14.30 -8.94 8.99
CA ASN A 60 13.02 -9.60 9.19
C ASN A 60 11.90 -8.74 8.61
N GLY A 61 11.95 -8.48 7.31
CA GLY A 61 11.00 -7.60 6.63
C GLY A 61 9.60 -8.17 6.47
N GLY A 62 9.39 -9.42 6.82
CA GLY A 62 8.11 -10.11 6.66
C GLY A 62 7.22 -10.10 7.90
N ASN A 63 7.45 -9.25 8.91
CA ASN A 63 6.67 -9.23 10.13
C ASN A 63 5.89 -7.92 10.32
N VAL A 64 5.03 -7.89 11.35
CA VAL A 64 4.19 -6.73 11.68
C VAL A 64 5.03 -5.51 12.08
N ALA A 65 6.12 -5.72 12.80
CA ALA A 65 7.00 -4.62 13.22
C ALA A 65 7.61 -3.90 12.02
N ALA A 66 8.06 -4.64 11.01
CA ALA A 66 8.58 -4.07 9.77
C ALA A 66 7.49 -3.30 9.04
N ALA A 67 6.28 -3.83 8.95
CA ALA A 67 5.15 -3.16 8.31
C ALA A 67 4.81 -1.83 9.01
N THR A 68 4.86 -1.78 10.34
CA THR A 68 4.64 -0.56 11.11
C THR A 68 5.68 0.50 10.78
N LYS A 69 6.96 0.13 10.72
CA LYS A 69 8.05 1.03 10.32
C LYS A 69 7.82 1.60 8.92
N ILE A 70 7.48 0.73 7.96
CA ILE A 70 7.26 1.13 6.58
C ILE A 70 6.05 2.05 6.46
N GLY A 71 4.99 1.81 7.22
CA GLY A 71 3.84 2.71 7.29
C GLY A 71 4.22 4.10 7.76
N ALA A 72 5.05 4.21 8.79
CA ALA A 72 5.56 5.49 9.28
C ALA A 72 6.44 6.18 8.22
N GLU A 73 7.30 5.43 7.55
CA GLU A 73 8.18 5.97 6.50
C GLU A 73 7.40 6.52 5.31
N ILE A 74 6.38 5.79 4.86
CA ILE A 74 5.56 6.25 3.72
C ILE A 74 4.75 7.50 4.10
N ALA A 75 4.30 7.62 5.33
CA ALA A 75 3.61 8.81 5.81
C ALA A 75 4.53 10.04 5.78
N LYS A 76 5.79 9.89 6.18
CA LYS A 76 6.80 10.95 6.10
C LYS A 76 7.09 11.34 4.65
N ALA A 77 7.26 10.34 3.78
CA ALA A 77 7.51 10.58 2.36
C ALA A 77 6.31 11.28 1.69
N ALA A 78 5.09 10.92 2.08
CA ALA A 78 3.88 11.58 1.60
C ALA A 78 3.83 13.05 1.99
N LYS A 79 4.21 13.39 3.22
CA LYS A 79 4.29 14.79 3.66
C LYS A 79 5.27 15.60 2.83
N LYS A 80 6.44 15.03 2.51
CA LYS A 80 7.42 15.67 1.63
C LYS A 80 6.87 15.89 0.23
N ALA A 81 6.07 14.96 -0.27
CA ALA A 81 5.43 15.06 -1.58
C ALA A 81 4.13 15.88 -1.56
N LYS A 82 3.73 16.41 -0.40
CA LYS A 82 2.51 17.18 -0.17
C LYS A 82 1.24 16.38 -0.48
N VAL A 83 1.29 15.07 -0.22
CA VAL A 83 0.15 14.18 -0.36
C VAL A 83 -0.42 13.89 1.02
N THR A 84 -1.69 14.16 1.23
CA THR A 84 -2.37 13.90 2.50
C THR A 84 -3.50 12.91 2.37
N LYS A 85 -4.24 12.95 1.27
CA LYS A 85 -5.40 12.10 1.03
C LYS A 85 -5.09 11.06 -0.03
N VAL A 86 -5.32 9.78 0.29
CA VAL A 86 -5.04 8.67 -0.63
C VAL A 86 -6.16 7.64 -0.57
N ALA A 87 -6.29 6.84 -1.63
CA ALA A 87 -7.14 5.65 -1.65
C ALA A 87 -6.24 4.45 -1.32
N PHE A 88 -6.60 3.67 -0.32
CA PHE A 88 -5.78 2.55 0.13
C PHE A 88 -6.02 1.32 -0.77
N ASP A 89 -5.03 0.99 -1.59
CA ASP A 89 -5.06 -0.16 -2.49
C ASP A 89 -4.23 -1.31 -1.92
N ARG A 90 -4.91 -2.33 -1.41
CA ARG A 90 -4.29 -3.52 -0.82
C ARG A 90 -3.73 -4.49 -1.85
N SER A 91 -3.83 -4.20 -3.13
CA SER A 91 -3.45 -5.11 -4.22
C SER A 91 -4.16 -6.47 -4.11
N GLY A 92 -5.38 -6.48 -3.56
CA GLY A 92 -6.20 -7.67 -3.36
C GLY A 92 -5.85 -8.51 -2.15
N PHE A 93 -4.83 -8.12 -1.36
CA PHE A 93 -4.49 -8.80 -0.11
C PHE A 93 -5.54 -8.52 0.97
N LYS A 94 -5.67 -9.43 1.95
CA LYS A 94 -6.57 -9.24 3.08
C LYS A 94 -6.11 -8.08 3.96
N TYR A 95 -7.07 -7.29 4.46
CA TYR A 95 -6.79 -6.22 5.43
C TYR A 95 -6.59 -6.83 6.81
N HIS A 96 -5.42 -7.44 7.00
CA HIS A 96 -5.09 -8.19 8.21
C HIS A 96 -3.58 -8.27 8.38
N GLY A 97 -3.12 -8.39 9.62
CA GLY A 97 -1.72 -8.57 9.95
C GLY A 97 -0.85 -7.41 9.47
N ARG A 98 0.13 -7.70 8.62
CA ARG A 98 1.08 -6.70 8.11
C ARG A 98 0.41 -5.56 7.36
N VAL A 99 -0.58 -5.86 6.53
CA VAL A 99 -1.29 -4.84 5.75
C VAL A 99 -2.02 -3.87 6.68
N LYS A 100 -2.70 -4.40 7.70
CA LYS A 100 -3.38 -3.59 8.70
C LYS A 100 -2.39 -2.74 9.51
N ALA A 101 -1.29 -3.33 9.94
CA ALA A 101 -0.26 -2.63 10.73
C ALA A 101 0.34 -1.45 9.94
N LEU A 102 0.63 -1.66 8.65
CA LEU A 102 1.11 -0.61 7.77
C LEU A 102 0.08 0.51 7.63
N ALA A 103 -1.19 0.16 7.40
CA ALA A 103 -2.26 1.13 7.25
C ALA A 103 -2.45 1.98 8.51
N ASP A 104 -2.48 1.34 9.68
CA ASP A 104 -2.62 2.04 10.96
C ASP A 104 -1.46 3.00 11.20
N ALA A 105 -0.22 2.57 10.93
CA ALA A 105 0.97 3.41 11.08
C ALA A 105 0.96 4.60 10.11
N ALA A 106 0.51 4.39 8.89
CA ALA A 106 0.40 5.46 7.89
C ALA A 106 -0.65 6.50 8.31
N ARG A 107 -1.79 6.05 8.85
CA ARG A 107 -2.82 6.95 9.37
C ARG A 107 -2.31 7.76 10.56
N ASP A 108 -1.61 7.11 11.49
CA ASP A 108 -0.99 7.78 12.65
C ASP A 108 0.03 8.83 12.21
N GLY A 109 0.68 8.60 11.08
CA GLY A 109 1.64 9.53 10.49
C GLY A 109 1.01 10.70 9.74
N GLY A 110 -0.31 10.74 9.60
CA GLY A 110 -1.05 11.85 9.01
C GLY A 110 -1.69 11.61 7.65
N LEU A 111 -1.59 10.40 7.10
CA LEU A 111 -2.29 10.08 5.87
C LEU A 111 -3.79 9.87 6.14
N ASP A 112 -4.61 10.37 5.23
CA ASP A 112 -6.07 10.29 5.30
C ASP A 112 -6.59 9.28 4.25
N PHE A 113 -7.15 8.20 4.76
CA PHE A 113 -7.83 7.22 3.91
C PHE A 113 -8.78 6.34 4.72
#